data_3bc1176a91b006eab7a81eb63a46a590
#
_entry.id   3bc1176a91b006eab7a81eb63a46a590
#
_cell.length_a   1.000
_cell.length_b   1.000
_cell.length_c   1.000
_cell.angle_alpha   90.00
_cell.angle_beta   90.00
_cell.angle_gamma   90.00
#
_symmetry.space_group_name_H-M   'P 1'
#
loop_
_entity.id
_entity.type
_entity.pdbx_description
1 polymer ?
#
loop_
_entity_poly.entity_id
_entity_poly.type
_entity_poly.pdbx_seq_one_letter_code
_entity_poly.pdbx_strand_id
1 'polypeptide(L)'
;MQSIDDNDHQKADIRLHENDFFNEDLLCALAGVAGEDNVLMSEPMREHTTFKIGGPADVFVTPDTEQGLVATLDTCYRCDLPLTIVGNGSDLLVGDKGIRGVVVALSKGLSDITVDGTHVTAAAGALLSDVAAAAAEAGLTGMEPISGIPGSVGGACYMNAGAYGGEMKDVLESVTFLDDTLELRVLPAKDLAMGYRTSVFEQHPDWCILSATVVLHRGNGAEVL
;
A
#
# COMPACT_ATOMS: atom_id res chain seq x y z
N MET A 1 7.91 -37.29 -59.54
CA MET A 1 7.23 -38.22 -58.64
C MET A 1 7.44 -37.64 -57.23
N GLN A 2 6.34 -37.05 -56.78
CA GLN A 2 6.22 -36.24 -55.55
C GLN A 2 6.40 -37.09 -54.29
N SER A 3 7.09 -36.56 -53.33
CA SER A 3 6.81 -36.87 -51.91
C SER A 3 6.69 -35.55 -51.19
N ILE A 4 5.47 -35.29 -50.82
CA ILE A 4 5.01 -34.20 -49.96
C ILE A 4 5.39 -34.63 -48.56
N ASP A 5 6.24 -33.86 -47.88
CA ASP A 5 6.44 -33.95 -46.43
C ASP A 5 5.40 -33.06 -45.77
N ASP A 6 4.29 -33.68 -45.40
CA ASP A 6 3.32 -33.20 -44.45
C ASP A 6 3.86 -33.42 -43.02
N ASN A 7 4.55 -32.45 -42.44
CA ASN A 7 4.82 -32.46 -41.04
C ASN A 7 4.98 -31.06 -40.43
N ASP A 8 4.07 -30.17 -40.83
CA ASP A 8 4.02 -28.79 -40.34
C ASP A 8 2.71 -28.50 -39.58
N HIS A 9 2.22 -29.50 -38.86
CA HIS A 9 1.11 -29.33 -37.94
C HIS A 9 1.48 -29.86 -36.55
N GLN A 10 1.48 -28.94 -35.58
CA GLN A 10 1.52 -29.11 -34.14
C GLN A 10 2.84 -28.65 -33.43
N LYS A 11 3.22 -27.42 -33.70
CA LYS A 11 3.65 -26.58 -32.59
C LYS A 11 2.53 -25.59 -32.28
N ALA A 12 1.42 -26.13 -31.81
CA ALA A 12 0.47 -25.35 -31.05
C ALA A 12 1.23 -24.82 -29.83
N ASP A 13 1.48 -23.54 -29.86
CA ASP A 13 1.95 -22.72 -28.76
C ASP A 13 1.07 -23.03 -27.54
N ILE A 14 1.52 -23.95 -26.69
CA ILE A 14 1.03 -24.04 -25.32
C ILE A 14 1.68 -22.86 -24.60
N ARG A 15 1.22 -21.68 -24.90
CA ARG A 15 1.23 -20.59 -23.94
C ARG A 15 0.21 -20.99 -22.88
N LEU A 16 0.68 -21.77 -21.91
CA LEU A 16 0.03 -21.86 -20.62
C LEU A 16 -0.14 -20.39 -20.20
N HIS A 17 -1.36 -19.93 -20.17
CA HIS A 17 -1.69 -18.61 -19.63
C HIS A 17 -1.20 -18.62 -18.18
N GLU A 18 -0.22 -17.80 -17.88
CA GLU A 18 0.34 -17.57 -16.53
C GLU A 18 -0.71 -17.01 -15.55
N ASN A 19 -1.99 -17.01 -15.92
CA ASN A 19 -3.14 -16.50 -15.16
C ASN A 19 -4.09 -17.59 -14.63
N ASP A 20 -3.68 -18.85 -14.62
CA ASP A 20 -4.53 -19.94 -14.11
C ASP A 20 -4.87 -19.87 -12.60
N PHE A 21 -4.25 -18.91 -11.86
CA PHE A 21 -4.55 -18.66 -10.45
C PHE A 21 -5.85 -17.88 -10.22
N PHE A 22 -6.30 -17.07 -11.18
CA PHE A 22 -7.46 -16.19 -11.02
C PHE A 22 -8.66 -16.72 -11.80
N ASN A 23 -9.40 -17.66 -11.19
CA ASN A 23 -10.68 -18.10 -11.72
C ASN A 23 -11.82 -17.12 -11.38
N GLU A 24 -12.97 -17.27 -12.07
CA GLU A 24 -14.14 -16.41 -11.85
C GLU A 24 -14.62 -16.41 -10.39
N ASP A 25 -14.57 -17.57 -9.70
CA ASP A 25 -15.01 -17.69 -8.31
C ASP A 25 -14.16 -16.84 -7.36
N LEU A 26 -12.85 -16.82 -7.55
CA LEU A 26 -11.92 -16.01 -6.77
C LEU A 26 -12.12 -14.51 -7.02
N LEU A 27 -12.29 -14.12 -8.29
CA LEU A 27 -12.56 -12.72 -8.63
C LEU A 27 -13.90 -12.26 -8.07
N CYS A 28 -14.94 -13.09 -8.13
CA CYS A 28 -16.22 -12.82 -7.49
C CYS A 28 -16.08 -12.70 -5.96
N ALA A 29 -15.24 -13.54 -5.32
CA ALA A 29 -14.99 -13.45 -3.89
C ALA A 29 -14.30 -12.13 -3.53
N LEU A 30 -13.25 -11.74 -4.26
CA LEU A 30 -12.57 -10.44 -4.05
C LEU A 30 -13.52 -9.26 -4.31
N ALA A 31 -14.30 -9.29 -5.37
CA ALA A 31 -15.28 -8.25 -5.68
C ALA A 31 -16.38 -8.16 -4.61
N GLY A 32 -16.81 -9.31 -4.07
CA GLY A 32 -17.80 -9.38 -3.01
C GLY A 32 -17.35 -8.74 -1.69
N VAL A 33 -16.05 -8.73 -1.41
CA VAL A 33 -15.49 -8.17 -0.15
C VAL A 33 -14.93 -6.76 -0.32
N ALA A 34 -14.33 -6.45 -1.46
CA ALA A 34 -13.72 -5.14 -1.73
C ALA A 34 -14.67 -4.17 -2.44
N GLY A 35 -15.74 -4.66 -3.07
CA GLY A 35 -16.61 -3.93 -3.99
C GLY A 35 -16.27 -4.25 -5.46
N GLU A 36 -17.30 -4.38 -6.31
CA GLU A 36 -17.12 -4.77 -7.73
C GLU A 36 -16.24 -3.79 -8.49
N ASP A 37 -16.44 -2.48 -8.28
CA ASP A 37 -15.68 -1.41 -8.95
C ASP A 37 -14.23 -1.28 -8.42
N ASN A 38 -13.92 -1.96 -7.33
CA ASN A 38 -12.63 -1.89 -6.64
C ASN A 38 -11.67 -3.04 -6.99
N VAL A 39 -12.06 -3.93 -7.92
CA VAL A 39 -11.23 -5.05 -8.39
C VAL A 39 -11.00 -4.93 -9.88
N LEU A 40 -9.75 -4.68 -10.26
CA LEU A 40 -9.34 -4.47 -11.65
C LEU A 40 -8.39 -5.59 -12.08
N MET A 41 -8.65 -6.15 -13.27
CA MET A 41 -7.79 -7.17 -13.88
C MET A 41 -6.77 -6.53 -14.81
N SER A 42 -5.53 -7.05 -14.79
CA SER A 42 -4.44 -6.59 -15.68
C SER A 42 -4.24 -5.07 -15.62
N GLU A 43 -4.38 -4.49 -14.44
CA GLU A 43 -4.32 -3.04 -14.23
C GLU A 43 -2.90 -2.51 -14.41
N PRO A 44 -2.66 -1.54 -15.30
CA PRO A 44 -1.33 -1.01 -15.56
C PRO A 44 -0.78 -0.25 -14.35
N MET A 45 0.30 -0.74 -13.73
CA MET A 45 0.92 -0.11 -12.57
C MET A 45 1.48 1.29 -12.85
N ARG A 46 1.73 1.65 -14.12
CA ARG A 46 2.10 3.03 -14.50
C ARG A 46 1.04 4.07 -14.10
N GLU A 47 -0.22 3.69 -13.96
CA GLU A 47 -1.29 4.59 -13.51
C GLU A 47 -1.26 4.81 -11.98
N HIS A 48 -0.57 3.93 -11.25
CA HIS A 48 -0.49 3.88 -9.79
C HIS A 48 0.92 4.16 -9.25
N THR A 49 1.84 4.63 -10.08
CA THR A 49 3.19 5.04 -9.68
C THR A 49 3.49 6.46 -10.09
N THR A 50 4.25 7.19 -9.27
CA THR A 50 4.68 8.56 -9.62
C THR A 50 5.67 8.59 -10.79
N PHE A 51 6.42 7.51 -11.01
CA PHE A 51 7.32 7.36 -12.16
C PHE A 51 6.57 7.19 -13.49
N LYS A 52 5.25 6.90 -13.46
CA LYS A 52 4.41 6.65 -14.64
C LYS A 52 4.94 5.55 -15.55
N ILE A 53 5.60 4.56 -14.98
CA ILE A 53 6.08 3.34 -15.61
C ILE A 53 5.64 2.12 -14.79
N GLY A 54 5.50 0.97 -15.44
CA GLY A 54 5.12 -0.30 -14.84
C GLY A 54 4.14 -1.08 -15.70
N GLY A 55 4.43 -2.37 -15.87
CA GLY A 55 3.53 -3.35 -16.48
C GLY A 55 2.31 -3.64 -15.59
N PRO A 56 1.43 -4.57 -16.01
CA PRO A 56 0.17 -4.80 -15.31
C PRO A 56 0.35 -5.57 -13.99
N ALA A 57 -0.46 -5.24 -12.99
CA ALA A 57 -0.80 -6.15 -11.91
C ALA A 57 -1.79 -7.20 -12.40
N ASP A 58 -1.68 -8.45 -11.98
CA ASP A 58 -2.66 -9.48 -12.38
C ASP A 58 -4.04 -9.11 -11.87
N VAL A 59 -4.14 -8.78 -10.59
CA VAL A 59 -5.34 -8.22 -9.95
C VAL A 59 -4.93 -7.02 -9.10
N PHE A 60 -5.66 -5.92 -9.23
CA PHE A 60 -5.47 -4.70 -8.45
C PHE A 60 -6.74 -4.42 -7.65
N VAL A 61 -6.61 -4.28 -6.33
CA VAL A 61 -7.74 -4.13 -5.40
C VAL A 61 -7.57 -2.84 -4.59
N THR A 62 -8.63 -2.04 -4.52
CA THR A 62 -8.68 -0.80 -3.74
C THR A 62 -9.82 -0.84 -2.71
N PRO A 63 -9.65 -1.51 -1.56
CA PRO A 63 -10.70 -1.59 -0.56
C PRO A 63 -11.09 -0.20 -0.03
N ASP A 64 -12.39 0.09 0.03
CA ASP A 64 -12.91 1.37 0.54
C ASP A 64 -13.07 1.39 2.06
N THR A 65 -13.00 0.24 2.71
CA THR A 65 -13.20 0.10 4.15
C THR A 65 -12.17 -0.83 4.77
N GLU A 66 -11.93 -0.67 6.07
CA GLU A 66 -11.05 -1.57 6.83
C GLU A 66 -11.57 -3.02 6.81
N GLN A 67 -12.90 -3.21 6.90
CA GLN A 67 -13.51 -4.54 6.80
C GLN A 67 -13.24 -5.17 5.42
N GLY A 68 -13.38 -4.39 4.34
CA GLY A 68 -13.07 -4.83 2.97
C GLY A 68 -11.59 -5.17 2.81
N LEU A 69 -10.68 -4.39 3.41
CA LEU A 69 -9.25 -4.68 3.44
C LEU A 69 -8.97 -6.01 4.14
N VAL A 70 -9.45 -6.19 5.38
CA VAL A 70 -9.25 -7.43 6.16
C VAL A 70 -9.77 -8.64 5.39
N ALA A 71 -10.97 -8.55 4.82
CA ALA A 71 -11.57 -9.65 4.05
C ALA A 71 -10.80 -9.94 2.74
N THR A 72 -10.22 -8.90 2.10
CA THR A 72 -9.37 -9.07 0.92
C THR A 72 -8.07 -9.81 1.29
N LEU A 73 -7.41 -9.39 2.39
CA LEU A 73 -6.20 -10.05 2.89
C LEU A 73 -6.48 -11.51 3.30
N ASP A 74 -7.58 -11.78 4.05
CA ASP A 74 -7.99 -13.14 4.41
C ASP A 74 -8.20 -14.03 3.18
N THR A 75 -8.86 -13.48 2.14
CA THR A 75 -9.05 -14.20 0.88
C THR A 75 -7.72 -14.52 0.22
N CYS A 76 -6.78 -13.57 0.18
CA CYS A 76 -5.45 -13.79 -0.39
C CYS A 76 -4.68 -14.88 0.38
N TYR A 77 -4.66 -14.82 1.71
CA TYR A 77 -3.94 -15.80 2.54
C TYR A 77 -4.54 -17.20 2.45
N ARG A 78 -5.86 -17.33 2.49
CA ARG A 78 -6.54 -18.63 2.38
C ARG A 78 -6.36 -19.30 1.03
N CYS A 79 -6.16 -18.50 -0.03
CA CYS A 79 -5.95 -19.01 -1.38
C CYS A 79 -4.45 -19.08 -1.76
N ASP A 80 -3.53 -18.79 -0.83
CA ASP A 80 -2.07 -18.75 -1.04
C ASP A 80 -1.67 -17.88 -2.24
N LEU A 81 -2.31 -16.70 -2.35
CA LEU A 81 -2.05 -15.75 -3.44
C LEU A 81 -0.86 -14.86 -3.11
N PRO A 82 0.05 -14.64 -4.06
CA PRO A 82 1.07 -13.60 -3.92
C PRO A 82 0.41 -12.25 -3.67
N LEU A 83 0.81 -11.56 -2.62
CA LEU A 83 0.23 -10.29 -2.18
C LEU A 83 1.29 -9.19 -2.18
N THR A 84 0.92 -8.02 -2.71
CA THR A 84 1.72 -6.81 -2.64
C THR A 84 0.84 -5.67 -2.12
N ILE A 85 1.18 -5.11 -0.96
CA ILE A 85 0.48 -3.95 -0.40
C ILE A 85 1.19 -2.68 -0.86
N VAL A 86 0.44 -1.72 -1.39
CA VAL A 86 0.99 -0.45 -1.88
C VAL A 86 0.22 0.74 -1.30
N GLY A 87 0.92 1.83 -1.06
CA GLY A 87 0.32 3.13 -0.75
C GLY A 87 0.19 3.98 -2.01
N ASN A 88 0.65 5.24 -1.96
CA ASN A 88 0.57 6.18 -3.07
C ASN A 88 1.53 5.89 -4.25
N GLY A 89 2.28 4.80 -4.24
CA GLY A 89 3.20 4.42 -5.32
C GLY A 89 4.33 5.42 -5.61
N SER A 90 4.69 6.26 -4.65
CA SER A 90 5.67 7.34 -4.82
C SER A 90 7.12 6.86 -4.77
N ASP A 91 7.37 5.70 -4.20
CA ASP A 91 8.70 5.06 -4.10
C ASP A 91 8.68 3.65 -4.69
N LEU A 92 7.80 3.41 -5.67
CA LEU A 92 7.62 2.11 -6.30
C LEU A 92 8.06 2.15 -7.76
N LEU A 93 9.01 1.30 -8.11
CA LEU A 93 9.46 1.07 -9.47
C LEU A 93 9.01 -0.33 -9.93
N VAL A 94 8.07 -0.36 -10.87
CA VAL A 94 7.51 -1.60 -11.41
C VAL A 94 8.08 -1.86 -12.80
N GLY A 95 8.61 -3.07 -13.04
CA GLY A 95 9.12 -3.48 -14.35
C GLY A 95 8.02 -3.73 -15.37
N ASP A 96 8.39 -3.88 -16.66
CA ASP A 96 7.46 -4.05 -17.78
C ASP A 96 6.59 -5.31 -17.66
N LYS A 97 7.06 -6.33 -16.93
CA LYS A 97 6.30 -7.56 -16.67
C LYS A 97 5.18 -7.37 -15.63
N GLY A 98 5.19 -6.25 -14.91
CA GLY A 98 4.21 -5.94 -13.88
C GLY A 98 4.41 -6.74 -12.59
N ILE A 99 3.34 -6.88 -11.81
CA ILE A 99 3.31 -7.57 -10.52
C ILE A 99 2.41 -8.79 -10.61
N ARG A 100 2.94 -9.95 -10.22
CA ARG A 100 2.17 -11.21 -10.16
C ARG A 100 1.41 -11.28 -8.84
N GLY A 101 0.18 -11.81 -8.90
CA GLY A 101 -0.68 -11.92 -7.73
C GLY A 101 -1.64 -10.74 -7.57
N VAL A 102 -1.99 -10.45 -6.32
CA VAL A 102 -2.91 -9.38 -5.94
C VAL A 102 -2.12 -8.18 -5.43
N VAL A 103 -2.34 -7.03 -6.03
CA VAL A 103 -1.89 -5.73 -5.50
C VAL A 103 -3.04 -5.09 -4.74
N VAL A 104 -2.84 -4.81 -3.46
CA VAL A 104 -3.81 -4.11 -2.62
C VAL A 104 -3.32 -2.69 -2.37
N ALA A 105 -4.07 -1.71 -2.89
CA ALA A 105 -3.72 -0.30 -2.73
C ALA A 105 -4.51 0.32 -1.58
N LEU A 106 -3.79 0.83 -0.58
CA LEU A 106 -4.37 1.61 0.52
C LEU A 106 -4.49 3.07 0.05
N SER A 107 -5.71 3.50 -0.24
CA SER A 107 -5.99 4.80 -0.84
C SER A 107 -7.13 5.53 -0.12
N LYS A 108 -7.92 6.31 -0.85
CA LYS A 108 -8.93 7.25 -0.33
C LYS A 108 -9.93 6.67 0.66
N GLY A 109 -10.31 5.38 0.54
CA GLY A 109 -11.22 4.72 1.47
C GLY A 109 -10.59 4.45 2.86
N LEU A 110 -9.27 4.55 2.96
CA LEU A 110 -8.48 4.30 4.18
C LEU A 110 -7.57 5.51 4.47
N SER A 111 -8.13 6.73 4.45
CA SER A 111 -7.40 8.00 4.56
C SER A 111 -7.90 8.93 5.66
N ASP A 112 -8.68 8.43 6.60
CA ASP A 112 -9.19 9.21 7.72
C ASP A 112 -8.07 9.80 8.57
N ILE A 113 -8.27 11.07 8.99
CA ILE A 113 -7.34 11.80 9.84
C ILE A 113 -8.12 12.36 11.03
N THR A 114 -7.64 12.14 12.24
CA THR A 114 -8.21 12.68 13.47
C THR A 114 -7.16 13.40 14.28
N VAL A 115 -7.53 14.54 14.88
CA VAL A 115 -6.66 15.32 15.75
C VAL A 115 -7.26 15.38 17.15
N ASP A 116 -6.47 14.92 18.14
CA ASP A 116 -6.83 15.00 19.55
C ASP A 116 -5.67 15.62 20.37
N GLY A 117 -5.85 16.86 20.75
CA GLY A 117 -4.84 17.61 21.48
C GLY A 117 -3.57 17.85 20.66
N THR A 118 -2.51 17.10 20.92
CA THR A 118 -1.23 17.11 20.19
C THR A 118 -1.01 15.81 19.40
N HIS A 119 -1.95 14.89 19.45
CA HIS A 119 -1.89 13.63 18.73
C HIS A 119 -2.67 13.74 17.42
N VAL A 120 -2.07 13.28 16.36
CA VAL A 120 -2.72 13.15 15.06
C VAL A 120 -2.66 11.69 14.66
N THR A 121 -3.82 11.06 14.55
CA THR A 121 -3.94 9.68 14.05
C THR A 121 -4.44 9.71 12.63
N ALA A 122 -3.72 9.04 11.75
CA ALA A 122 -4.05 8.98 10.33
C ALA A 122 -4.04 7.52 9.83
N ALA A 123 -5.03 7.18 9.01
CA ALA A 123 -5.09 5.91 8.33
C ALA A 123 -3.94 5.75 7.31
N ALA A 124 -3.54 4.52 7.02
CA ALA A 124 -2.36 4.21 6.23
C ALA A 124 -2.37 4.77 4.80
N GLY A 125 -3.57 4.94 4.20
CA GLY A 125 -3.76 5.53 2.88
C GLY A 125 -3.76 7.06 2.85
N ALA A 126 -3.80 7.75 4.01
CA ALA A 126 -3.73 9.21 4.08
C ALA A 126 -2.38 9.70 3.56
N LEU A 127 -2.38 10.82 2.81
CA LEU A 127 -1.14 11.45 2.35
C LEU A 127 -0.47 12.20 3.50
N LEU A 128 0.86 12.18 3.53
CA LEU A 128 1.63 12.96 4.53
C LEU A 128 1.33 14.46 4.44
N SER A 129 1.09 14.99 3.23
CA SER A 129 0.67 16.38 3.01
C SER A 129 -0.66 16.71 3.70
N ASP A 130 -1.63 15.78 3.65
CA ASP A 130 -2.96 16.00 4.23
C ASP A 130 -2.90 15.93 5.76
N VAL A 131 -2.07 15.03 6.31
CA VAL A 131 -1.81 14.94 7.75
C VAL A 131 -1.12 16.21 8.25
N ALA A 132 -0.13 16.71 7.50
CA ALA A 132 0.55 17.95 7.85
C ALA A 132 -0.40 19.18 7.77
N ALA A 133 -1.28 19.21 6.78
CA ALA A 133 -2.30 20.26 6.65
C ALA A 133 -3.28 20.23 7.84
N ALA A 134 -3.80 19.07 8.20
CA ALA A 134 -4.69 18.90 9.37
C ALA A 134 -4.00 19.29 10.68
N ALA A 135 -2.71 18.95 10.83
CA ALA A 135 -1.90 19.38 11.98
C ALA A 135 -1.75 20.91 12.02
N ALA A 136 -1.42 21.54 10.90
CA ALA A 136 -1.26 23.00 10.80
C ALA A 136 -2.57 23.75 11.11
N GLU A 137 -3.71 23.26 10.60
CA GLU A 137 -5.06 23.81 10.90
C GLU A 137 -5.38 23.71 12.39
N ALA A 138 -4.86 22.68 13.09
CA ALA A 138 -4.98 22.53 14.54
C ALA A 138 -3.95 23.35 15.35
N GLY A 139 -3.08 24.10 14.67
CA GLY A 139 -1.99 24.87 15.30
C GLY A 139 -0.88 24.01 15.86
N LEU A 140 -0.61 22.87 15.20
CA LEU A 140 0.47 21.93 15.55
C LEU A 140 1.64 22.07 14.57
N THR A 141 2.86 21.79 15.04
CA THR A 141 4.13 21.85 14.32
C THR A 141 4.94 20.59 14.60
N GLY A 142 5.83 20.20 13.67
CA GLY A 142 6.72 19.04 13.77
C GLY A 142 6.69 18.14 12.54
N MET A 143 5.73 18.32 11.61
CA MET A 143 5.67 17.55 10.37
C MET A 143 6.30 18.25 9.16
N GLU A 144 6.75 19.47 9.31
CA GLU A 144 7.25 20.30 8.20
C GLU A 144 8.33 19.60 7.36
N PRO A 145 9.34 18.91 7.96
CA PRO A 145 10.37 18.28 7.15
C PRO A 145 9.86 17.15 6.25
N ILE A 146 8.78 16.46 6.65
CA ILE A 146 8.24 15.30 5.93
C ILE A 146 6.95 15.60 5.15
N SER A 147 6.37 16.80 5.33
CA SER A 147 5.11 17.22 4.69
C SER A 147 5.15 17.21 3.16
N GLY A 148 6.33 17.49 2.58
CA GLY A 148 6.54 17.50 1.13
C GLY A 148 6.81 16.13 0.50
N ILE A 149 6.86 15.05 1.28
CA ILE A 149 7.03 13.69 0.76
C ILE A 149 5.70 13.24 0.12
N PRO A 150 5.67 12.88 -1.17
CA PRO A 150 4.43 12.51 -1.86
C PRO A 150 3.97 11.08 -1.52
N GLY A 151 4.16 10.64 -0.27
CA GLY A 151 3.88 9.30 0.23
C GLY A 151 2.62 9.24 1.09
N SER A 152 2.09 8.03 1.27
CA SER A 152 1.06 7.73 2.26
C SER A 152 1.68 7.45 3.63
N VAL A 153 0.89 7.59 4.69
CA VAL A 153 1.28 7.33 6.09
C VAL A 153 1.81 5.90 6.26
N GLY A 154 1.12 4.89 5.70
CA GLY A 154 1.58 3.50 5.78
C GLY A 154 2.95 3.30 5.13
N GLY A 155 3.15 3.82 3.91
CA GLY A 155 4.44 3.76 3.23
C GLY A 155 5.54 4.53 3.98
N ALA A 156 5.20 5.67 4.58
CA ALA A 156 6.14 6.45 5.39
C ALA A 156 6.59 5.71 6.66
N CYS A 157 5.68 5.00 7.33
CA CYS A 157 6.01 4.16 8.48
C CYS A 157 6.82 2.92 8.07
N TYR A 158 6.48 2.30 6.93
CA TYR A 158 7.16 1.13 6.42
C TYR A 158 8.66 1.37 6.24
N MET A 159 9.04 2.48 5.63
CA MET A 159 10.43 2.78 5.31
C MET A 159 11.05 3.90 6.16
N ASN A 160 10.42 4.35 7.24
CA ASN A 160 10.86 5.52 8.00
C ASN A 160 11.19 6.70 7.07
N ALA A 161 10.19 7.13 6.29
CA ALA A 161 10.39 8.17 5.29
C ALA A 161 10.93 9.46 5.92
N GLY A 162 11.86 10.11 5.24
CA GLY A 162 12.49 11.32 5.73
C GLY A 162 12.97 12.23 4.63
N ALA A 163 12.92 13.54 4.90
CA ALA A 163 13.39 14.60 4.04
C ALA A 163 13.83 15.80 4.90
N TYR A 164 14.65 16.66 4.34
CA TYR A 164 15.07 17.94 4.96
C TYR A 164 15.54 17.83 6.42
N GLY A 165 16.15 16.70 6.78
CA GLY A 165 16.72 16.47 8.12
C GLY A 165 15.73 15.96 9.17
N GLY A 166 14.47 15.68 8.81
CA GLY A 166 13.49 15.00 9.66
C GLY A 166 13.07 13.66 9.08
N GLU A 167 12.65 12.75 9.94
CA GLU A 167 12.20 11.40 9.60
C GLU A 167 10.88 11.09 10.29
N MET A 168 10.13 10.12 9.76
CA MET A 168 8.85 9.69 10.35
C MET A 168 8.98 9.31 11.83
N LYS A 169 10.06 8.64 12.22
CA LYS A 169 10.35 8.25 13.63
C LYS A 169 10.46 9.43 14.60
N ASP A 170 10.75 10.64 14.11
CA ASP A 170 10.95 11.82 14.98
C ASP A 170 9.63 12.31 15.56
N VAL A 171 8.51 12.00 14.93
CA VAL A 171 7.16 12.41 15.34
C VAL A 171 6.26 11.22 15.66
N LEU A 172 6.62 10.00 15.25
CA LEU A 172 5.80 8.81 15.40
C LEU A 172 5.70 8.37 16.86
N GLU A 173 4.50 8.12 17.35
CA GLU A 173 4.22 7.52 18.65
C GLU A 173 3.99 6.02 18.53
N SER A 174 3.11 5.61 17.63
CA SER A 174 2.73 4.20 17.47
C SER A 174 2.18 3.92 16.06
N VAL A 175 2.19 2.63 15.70
CA VAL A 175 1.58 2.12 14.48
C VAL A 175 0.62 1.00 14.85
N THR A 176 -0.60 1.06 14.27
CA THR A 176 -1.60 -0.01 14.30
C THR A 176 -1.52 -0.78 12.99
N PHE A 177 -1.45 -2.09 13.05
CA PHE A 177 -1.31 -2.96 11.88
C PHE A 177 -1.97 -4.32 12.11
N LEU A 178 -2.20 -5.06 11.03
CA LEU A 178 -2.55 -6.48 11.05
C LEU A 178 -1.27 -7.30 10.89
N ASP A 179 -1.10 -8.31 11.75
CA ASP A 179 -0.02 -9.28 11.59
C ASP A 179 -0.36 -10.37 10.54
N ASP A 180 0.53 -11.33 10.37
CA ASP A 180 0.38 -12.48 9.45
C ASP A 180 -0.80 -13.40 9.77
N THR A 181 -1.38 -13.26 10.96
CA THR A 181 -2.62 -13.96 11.38
C THR A 181 -3.86 -13.08 11.28
N LEU A 182 -3.74 -11.87 10.72
CA LEU A 182 -4.77 -10.83 10.66
C LEU A 182 -5.25 -10.37 12.05
N GLU A 183 -4.45 -10.59 13.10
CA GLU A 183 -4.73 -10.02 14.40
C GLU A 183 -4.26 -8.57 14.46
N LEU A 184 -5.12 -7.72 15.04
CA LEU A 184 -4.82 -6.32 15.24
C LEU A 184 -3.72 -6.16 16.30
N ARG A 185 -2.65 -5.46 15.94
CA ARG A 185 -1.51 -5.16 16.79
C ARG A 185 -1.23 -3.66 16.83
N VAL A 186 -0.66 -3.23 17.94
CA VAL A 186 -0.15 -1.86 18.10
C VAL A 186 1.28 -1.94 18.63
N LEU A 187 2.20 -1.30 17.91
CA LEU A 187 3.59 -1.16 18.37
C LEU A 187 3.96 0.31 18.58
N PRO A 188 4.58 0.65 19.71
CA PRO A 188 5.14 1.98 19.91
C PRO A 188 6.37 2.18 19.01
N ALA A 189 6.64 3.42 18.61
CA ALA A 189 7.73 3.76 17.68
C ALA A 189 9.10 3.20 18.09
N LYS A 190 9.40 3.14 19.39
CA LYS A 190 10.66 2.57 19.93
C LYS A 190 10.87 1.09 19.58
N ASP A 191 9.79 0.33 19.35
CA ASP A 191 9.84 -1.11 19.07
C ASP A 191 9.77 -1.41 17.56
N LEU A 192 9.67 -0.36 16.71
CA LEU A 192 9.60 -0.49 15.25
C LEU A 192 10.96 -0.62 14.56
N ALA A 193 12.07 -0.63 15.29
CA ALA A 193 13.43 -0.75 14.76
C ALA A 193 13.73 0.23 13.60
N MET A 194 13.19 1.45 13.68
CA MET A 194 13.30 2.45 12.62
C MET A 194 14.72 2.97 12.45
N GLY A 195 15.28 2.76 11.27
CA GLY A 195 16.59 3.22 10.83
C GLY A 195 16.50 4.04 9.54
N TYR A 196 17.67 4.29 8.90
CA TYR A 196 17.69 4.96 7.61
C TYR A 196 17.00 4.11 6.55
N ARG A 197 15.84 4.56 6.08
CA ARG A 197 15.01 3.89 5.06
C ARG A 197 14.61 2.45 5.42
N THR A 198 14.39 2.16 6.71
CA THR A 198 13.99 0.81 7.17
C THR A 198 13.14 0.87 8.43
N SER A 199 12.35 -0.16 8.64
CA SER A 199 11.61 -0.45 9.87
C SER A 199 11.41 -1.96 10.04
N VAL A 200 10.78 -2.38 11.14
CA VAL A 200 10.43 -3.79 11.38
C VAL A 200 9.52 -4.37 10.28
N PHE A 201 8.70 -3.55 9.64
CA PHE A 201 7.78 -3.98 8.58
C PHE A 201 8.49 -4.52 7.34
N GLU A 202 9.73 -4.12 7.08
CA GLU A 202 10.54 -4.65 5.98
C GLU A 202 10.89 -6.14 6.18
N GLN A 203 10.92 -6.60 7.44
CA GLN A 203 11.17 -8.00 7.80
C GLN A 203 9.88 -8.83 7.84
N HIS A 204 8.73 -8.16 7.79
CA HIS A 204 7.39 -8.75 7.84
C HIS A 204 6.53 -8.20 6.69
N PRO A 205 6.79 -8.61 5.42
CA PRO A 205 6.11 -8.07 4.24
C PRO A 205 4.61 -8.42 4.19
N ASP A 206 4.19 -9.38 4.98
CA ASP A 206 2.82 -9.84 5.22
C ASP A 206 2.07 -9.03 6.30
N TRP A 207 2.77 -8.14 7.03
CA TRP A 207 2.09 -7.24 7.95
C TRP A 207 1.51 -6.04 7.20
N CYS A 208 0.24 -5.70 7.51
CA CYS A 208 -0.45 -4.59 6.86
C CYS A 208 -0.65 -3.42 7.82
N ILE A 209 0.00 -2.29 7.59
CA ILE A 209 -0.19 -1.07 8.37
C ILE A 209 -1.59 -0.51 8.10
N LEU A 210 -2.36 -0.25 9.15
CA LEU A 210 -3.70 0.33 9.09
C LEU A 210 -3.72 1.82 9.42
N SER A 211 -2.96 2.22 10.45
CA SER A 211 -2.88 3.62 10.85
C SER A 211 -1.62 3.91 11.65
N ALA A 212 -1.28 5.19 11.77
CA ALA A 212 -0.22 5.66 12.64
C ALA A 212 -0.70 6.86 13.47
N THR A 213 -0.20 6.96 14.70
CA THR A 213 -0.37 8.12 15.56
C THR A 213 0.96 8.85 15.67
N VAL A 214 0.96 10.14 15.38
CA VAL A 214 2.10 11.04 15.60
C VAL A 214 1.81 12.00 16.75
N VAL A 215 2.85 12.39 17.49
CA VAL A 215 2.79 13.38 18.57
C VAL A 215 3.53 14.62 18.12
N LEU A 216 2.81 15.73 18.10
CA LEU A 216 3.28 17.01 17.60
C LEU A 216 3.29 18.05 18.72
N HIS A 217 3.78 19.25 18.44
CA HIS A 217 3.89 20.34 19.42
C HIS A 217 2.94 21.48 19.05
N ARG A 218 2.50 22.24 20.04
CA ARG A 218 1.80 23.50 19.81
C ARG A 218 2.76 24.49 19.15
N GLY A 219 2.38 25.02 17.99
CA GLY A 219 3.16 25.95 17.20
C GLY A 219 2.34 27.14 16.73
N ASN A 220 2.97 28.05 16.01
CA ASN A 220 2.27 29.14 15.35
C ASN A 220 1.92 28.66 13.92
N GLY A 221 0.67 28.32 13.68
CA GLY A 221 0.20 27.79 12.38
C GLY A 221 0.53 28.67 11.17
N ALA A 222 0.84 29.96 11.36
CA ALA A 222 1.28 30.86 10.29
C ALA A 222 2.75 30.63 9.84
N GLU A 223 3.52 29.86 10.59
CA GLU A 223 4.93 29.51 10.28
C GLU A 223 5.05 28.10 9.68
N VAL A 224 3.96 27.34 9.61
CA VAL A 224 3.91 25.93 9.20
C VAL A 224 3.49 25.77 7.72
N LEU A 225 3.02 26.81 7.09
CA LEU A 225 2.65 26.91 5.68
C LEU A 225 3.63 27.83 4.97
#